data_4bb30d76d1a8564f823f156ba2ce889f
#
_entry.id   4bb30d76d1a8564f823f156ba2ce889f
#
_cell.length_a   1.000
_cell.length_b   1.000
_cell.length_c   1.000
_cell.angle_alpha   90.00
_cell.angle_beta   90.00
_cell.angle_gamma   90.00
#
_symmetry.space_group_name_H-M   'P 1'
#
loop_
_entity.id
_entity.type
_entity.pdbx_description
1 polymer ?
#
loop_
_entity_poly.entity_id
_entity_poly.type
_entity_poly.pdbx_seq_one_letter_code
_entity_poly.pdbx_strand_id
1 'polypeptide(L)'
;MHSEEQLVARIRAVFAAHGVQGEGEDGDAWPIDALLGTHITTDVVVEGVDFDRRLYPLRFAGHRALAQNLSDLYACDAEPVGFVWSLALPPDTSADDVADFAQGAAALAAAIGCPLLGGDLSSTTGPFVCSITAVGRTPGSAVTRRGARAGQHLWLTRKVGASAAGLRLLRGRDDAVTPFEPWRRALTPAQQRAVRAHLEPSPFHGLESLADHAVACIDVSDGLARDAWRLSRSSKVGLDLSALADAVDTDAGATVEDALFGGEDWALLFCGPDGLPDPPGCVRVGRVVEVPGVWRHGEAVADRGYEHFSAQE
;
A
#
# COMPACT_ATOMS: atom_id res chain seq x y z
N MET A 1 -23.64 8.37 6.94
CA MET A 1 -22.68 7.66 6.06
C MET A 1 -22.10 6.52 6.89
N HIS A 2 -21.92 5.32 6.34
CA HIS A 2 -21.33 4.21 7.09
C HIS A 2 -19.81 4.25 6.85
N SER A 3 -19.01 3.96 7.89
CA SER A 3 -17.57 3.76 7.69
C SER A 3 -17.32 2.45 6.94
N GLU A 4 -16.16 2.31 6.32
CA GLU A 4 -15.73 1.09 5.66
C GLU A 4 -15.77 -0.11 6.61
N GLU A 5 -15.22 0.04 7.82
CA GLU A 5 -15.26 -1.00 8.85
C GLU A 5 -16.69 -1.45 9.18
N GLN A 6 -17.66 -0.52 9.23
CA GLN A 6 -19.07 -0.86 9.46
C GLN A 6 -19.66 -1.67 8.30
N LEU A 7 -19.30 -1.36 7.06
CA LEU A 7 -19.76 -2.10 5.88
C LEU A 7 -19.14 -3.50 5.84
N VAL A 8 -17.84 -3.62 6.08
CA VAL A 8 -17.14 -4.92 6.16
C VAL A 8 -17.75 -5.80 7.26
N ALA A 9 -17.95 -5.25 8.47
CA ALA A 9 -18.57 -5.99 9.57
C ALA A 9 -19.98 -6.47 9.21
N ARG A 10 -20.76 -5.67 8.49
CA ARG A 10 -22.12 -6.03 8.05
C ARG A 10 -22.11 -7.14 6.99
N ILE A 11 -21.21 -7.09 6.02
CA ILE A 11 -21.03 -8.15 5.01
C ILE A 11 -20.66 -9.46 5.70
N ARG A 12 -19.68 -9.45 6.60
CA ARG A 12 -19.28 -10.64 7.37
C ARG A 12 -20.42 -11.24 8.16
N ALA A 13 -21.24 -10.43 8.80
CA ALA A 13 -22.42 -10.90 9.54
C ALA A 13 -23.42 -11.63 8.63
N VAL A 14 -23.61 -11.16 7.39
CA VAL A 14 -24.48 -11.83 6.40
C VAL A 14 -23.92 -13.20 6.04
N PHE A 15 -22.62 -13.31 5.71
CA PHE A 15 -22.00 -14.59 5.37
C PHE A 15 -22.02 -15.57 6.56
N ALA A 16 -21.72 -15.09 7.77
CA ALA A 16 -21.76 -15.90 8.98
C ALA A 16 -23.18 -16.45 9.26
N ALA A 17 -24.23 -15.67 9.01
CA ALA A 17 -25.62 -16.12 9.13
C ALA A 17 -25.98 -17.27 8.17
N HIS A 18 -25.23 -17.43 7.08
CA HIS A 18 -25.36 -18.54 6.12
C HIS A 18 -24.37 -19.68 6.37
N GLY A 19 -23.66 -19.66 7.52
CA GLY A 19 -22.68 -20.68 7.86
C GLY A 19 -21.34 -20.56 7.08
N VAL A 20 -21.15 -19.46 6.38
CA VAL A 20 -19.90 -19.16 5.68
C VAL A 20 -19.08 -18.21 6.54
N GLN A 21 -17.97 -18.69 7.09
CA GLN A 21 -17.04 -17.86 7.84
C GLN A 21 -15.79 -17.62 6.99
N GLY A 22 -15.42 -16.36 6.82
CA GLY A 22 -14.11 -15.99 6.28
C GLY A 22 -13.10 -15.94 7.42
N GLU A 23 -11.98 -16.63 7.28
CA GLU A 23 -10.82 -16.43 8.12
C GLU A 23 -10.00 -15.30 7.49
N GLY A 24 -9.55 -14.34 8.24
CA GLY A 24 -8.54 -13.43 7.73
C GLY A 24 -8.73 -11.97 8.10
N GLU A 25 -8.10 -11.58 9.21
CA GLU A 25 -7.82 -10.18 9.57
C GLU A 25 -6.34 -10.00 9.94
N ASP A 26 -5.52 -11.06 9.79
CA ASP A 26 -4.20 -11.09 10.42
C ASP A 26 -3.03 -10.82 9.49
N GLY A 27 -3.28 -10.70 8.20
CA GLY A 27 -2.30 -10.40 7.16
C GLY A 27 -2.89 -9.52 6.07
N ASP A 28 -2.02 -8.92 5.26
CA ASP A 28 -2.42 -8.11 4.10
C ASP A 28 -2.83 -8.99 2.91
N ALA A 29 -2.43 -10.26 2.90
CA ALA A 29 -2.88 -11.30 1.97
C ALA A 29 -3.37 -12.53 2.73
N TRP A 30 -4.29 -13.29 2.11
CA TRP A 30 -4.92 -14.45 2.75
C TRP A 30 -4.28 -15.76 2.30
N PRO A 31 -3.99 -16.70 3.25
CA PRO A 31 -3.52 -18.02 2.91
C PRO A 31 -4.65 -18.83 2.26
N ILE A 32 -4.29 -19.67 1.30
CA ILE A 32 -5.17 -20.69 0.75
C ILE A 32 -4.67 -22.04 1.30
N ASP A 33 -5.27 -22.52 2.39
CA ASP A 33 -4.81 -23.71 3.12
C ASP A 33 -4.69 -24.97 2.25
N ALA A 34 -5.57 -25.13 1.25
CA ALA A 34 -5.51 -26.24 0.31
C ALA A 34 -4.27 -26.21 -0.60
N LEU A 35 -3.58 -25.06 -0.68
CA LEU A 35 -2.39 -24.82 -1.50
C LEU A 35 -1.28 -24.27 -0.60
N LEU A 36 -0.67 -25.12 0.20
CA LEU A 36 0.35 -24.80 1.19
C LEU A 36 1.28 -23.65 0.76
N GLY A 37 1.35 -22.59 1.56
CA GLY A 37 2.17 -21.42 1.31
C GLY A 37 1.62 -20.46 0.23
N THR A 38 0.42 -20.67 -0.29
CA THR A 38 -0.19 -19.78 -1.28
C THR A 38 -1.01 -18.70 -0.59
N HIS A 39 -0.82 -17.45 -1.02
CA HIS A 39 -1.53 -16.27 -0.57
C HIS A 39 -2.25 -15.61 -1.73
N ILE A 40 -3.39 -15.00 -1.47
CA ILE A 40 -4.16 -14.26 -2.43
C ILE A 40 -4.51 -12.89 -1.83
N THR A 41 -4.41 -11.86 -2.64
CA THR A 41 -4.89 -10.52 -2.32
C THR A 41 -5.72 -9.96 -3.46
N THR A 42 -6.56 -8.97 -3.20
CA THR A 42 -7.35 -8.28 -4.20
C THR A 42 -7.57 -6.83 -3.81
N ASP A 43 -7.35 -5.96 -4.78
CA ASP A 43 -7.62 -4.53 -4.68
C ASP A 43 -8.38 -4.02 -5.88
N VAL A 44 -9.00 -2.86 -5.71
CA VAL A 44 -9.69 -2.15 -6.77
C VAL A 44 -9.20 -0.71 -6.85
N VAL A 45 -9.03 -0.21 -8.06
CA VAL A 45 -8.79 1.22 -8.32
C VAL A 45 -9.90 1.79 -9.18
N VAL A 46 -10.40 2.96 -8.78
CA VAL A 46 -11.54 3.65 -9.38
C VAL A 46 -11.12 5.05 -9.81
N GLU A 47 -11.34 5.39 -11.06
CA GLU A 47 -11.08 6.76 -11.54
C GLU A 47 -11.90 7.80 -10.80
N GLY A 48 -11.27 8.90 -10.42
CA GLY A 48 -11.87 9.96 -9.61
C GLY A 48 -11.81 9.70 -8.09
N VAL A 49 -11.37 8.49 -7.68
CA VAL A 49 -11.13 8.11 -6.27
C VAL A 49 -9.63 7.83 -6.08
N ASP A 50 -9.13 6.77 -6.71
CA ASP A 50 -7.75 6.30 -6.52
C ASP A 50 -6.78 6.84 -7.56
N PHE A 51 -7.28 7.24 -8.72
CA PHE A 51 -6.51 7.90 -9.77
C PHE A 51 -7.37 8.89 -10.57
N ASP A 52 -6.70 9.80 -11.29
CA ASP A 52 -7.36 10.78 -12.16
C ASP A 52 -6.52 10.97 -13.43
N ARG A 53 -7.07 10.54 -14.59
CA ARG A 53 -6.41 10.66 -15.90
C ARG A 53 -6.11 12.12 -16.31
N ARG A 54 -6.74 13.10 -15.66
CA ARG A 54 -6.43 14.52 -15.86
C ARG A 54 -5.10 14.92 -15.24
N LEU A 55 -4.71 14.26 -14.15
CA LEU A 55 -3.47 14.55 -13.43
C LEU A 55 -2.26 13.91 -14.09
N TYR A 56 -2.39 12.70 -14.65
CA TYR A 56 -1.28 11.97 -15.25
C TYR A 56 -1.76 10.88 -16.21
N PRO A 57 -0.87 10.41 -17.15
CA PRO A 57 -1.17 9.32 -18.07
C PRO A 57 -1.58 8.02 -17.39
N LEU A 58 -2.46 7.25 -18.02
CA LEU A 58 -3.05 6.03 -17.46
C LEU A 58 -2.02 4.92 -17.15
N ARG A 59 -0.86 4.90 -17.80
CA ARG A 59 0.21 3.95 -17.47
C ARG A 59 0.65 4.03 -16.01
N PHE A 60 0.59 5.21 -15.39
CA PHE A 60 0.90 5.34 -13.97
C PHE A 60 -0.22 4.78 -13.09
N ALA A 61 -1.47 4.90 -13.49
CA ALA A 61 -2.58 4.25 -12.81
C ALA A 61 -2.46 2.72 -12.89
N GLY A 62 -2.10 2.17 -14.06
CA GLY A 62 -1.85 0.74 -14.23
C GLY A 62 -0.68 0.22 -13.40
N HIS A 63 0.42 0.98 -13.33
CA HIS A 63 1.54 0.64 -12.46
C HIS A 63 1.11 0.57 -10.98
N ARG A 64 0.40 1.59 -10.49
CA ARG A 64 -0.07 1.69 -9.11
C ARG A 64 -1.08 0.59 -8.77
N ALA A 65 -2.01 0.28 -9.67
CA ALA A 65 -3.00 -0.79 -9.48
C ALA A 65 -2.33 -2.16 -9.23
N LEU A 66 -1.23 -2.45 -9.91
CA LEU A 66 -0.48 -3.67 -9.65
C LEU A 66 0.39 -3.55 -8.38
N ALA A 67 1.05 -2.40 -8.19
CA ALA A 67 1.97 -2.19 -7.08
C ALA A 67 1.31 -2.39 -5.70
N GLN A 68 0.06 -1.93 -5.50
CA GLN A 68 -0.65 -2.09 -4.24
C GLN A 68 -0.89 -3.56 -3.90
N ASN A 69 -1.35 -4.38 -4.87
CA ASN A 69 -1.52 -5.82 -4.66
C ASN A 69 -0.21 -6.54 -4.34
N LEU A 70 0.88 -6.11 -4.98
CA LEU A 70 2.20 -6.70 -4.71
C LEU A 70 2.72 -6.31 -3.32
N SER A 71 2.38 -5.11 -2.84
CA SER A 71 2.71 -4.65 -1.49
C SER A 71 2.14 -5.59 -0.43
N ASP A 72 0.87 -5.99 -0.56
CA ASP A 72 0.23 -6.96 0.33
C ASP A 72 0.96 -8.30 0.37
N LEU A 73 1.34 -8.82 -0.80
CA LEU A 73 2.07 -10.09 -0.88
C LEU A 73 3.43 -9.98 -0.20
N TYR A 74 4.17 -8.90 -0.47
CA TYR A 74 5.47 -8.69 0.16
C TYR A 74 5.37 -8.44 1.67
N ALA A 75 4.27 -7.84 2.16
CA ALA A 75 4.04 -7.69 3.60
C ALA A 75 3.86 -9.05 4.32
N CYS A 76 3.48 -10.09 3.58
CA CYS A 76 3.38 -11.47 4.06
C CYS A 76 4.61 -12.33 3.75
N ASP A 77 5.70 -11.76 3.24
CA ASP A 77 6.89 -12.49 2.73
C ASP A 77 6.52 -13.47 1.60
N ALA A 78 5.54 -13.11 0.77
CA ALA A 78 5.06 -13.94 -0.32
C ALA A 78 5.61 -13.42 -1.66
N GLU A 79 6.32 -14.28 -2.38
CA GLU A 79 6.81 -14.00 -3.74
C GLU A 79 5.63 -14.02 -4.73
N PRO A 80 5.43 -12.97 -5.55
CA PRO A 80 4.37 -12.95 -6.55
C PRO A 80 4.53 -14.07 -7.59
N VAL A 81 3.44 -14.81 -7.83
CA VAL A 81 3.37 -15.90 -8.81
C VAL A 81 2.68 -15.45 -10.10
N GLY A 82 1.69 -14.58 -9.97
CA GLY A 82 0.93 -14.03 -11.09
C GLY A 82 -0.32 -13.32 -10.61
N PHE A 83 -1.01 -12.67 -11.54
CA PHE A 83 -2.25 -11.96 -11.23
C PHE A 83 -3.28 -12.09 -12.35
N VAL A 84 -4.52 -11.86 -12.01
CA VAL A 84 -5.63 -11.63 -12.94
C VAL A 84 -6.20 -10.25 -12.69
N TRP A 85 -6.82 -9.64 -13.71
CA TRP A 85 -7.52 -8.38 -13.55
C TRP A 85 -8.89 -8.38 -14.21
N SER A 86 -9.76 -7.50 -13.75
CA SER A 86 -11.03 -7.18 -14.39
C SER A 86 -11.10 -5.68 -14.61
N LEU A 87 -11.38 -5.27 -15.85
CA LEU A 87 -11.51 -3.87 -16.24
C LEU A 87 -12.97 -3.59 -16.60
N ALA A 88 -13.57 -2.58 -15.95
CA ALA A 88 -14.84 -2.00 -16.38
C ALA A 88 -14.55 -0.61 -16.98
N LEU A 89 -14.85 -0.47 -18.28
CA LEU A 89 -14.42 0.66 -19.09
C LEU A 89 -15.60 1.56 -19.44
N PRO A 90 -15.53 2.89 -19.18
CA PRO A 90 -16.50 3.84 -19.69
C PRO A 90 -16.46 3.94 -21.22
N PRO A 91 -17.57 4.39 -21.89
CA PRO A 91 -17.68 4.37 -23.34
C PRO A 91 -16.69 5.29 -24.07
N ASP A 92 -16.12 6.28 -23.39
CA ASP A 92 -15.14 7.22 -23.91
C ASP A 92 -13.69 6.72 -23.79
N THR A 93 -13.47 5.52 -23.24
CA THR A 93 -12.15 4.91 -23.15
C THR A 93 -11.71 4.37 -24.49
N SER A 94 -10.65 4.92 -25.05
CA SER A 94 -10.07 4.47 -26.31
C SER A 94 -9.21 3.22 -26.13
N ALA A 95 -8.92 2.53 -27.24
CA ALA A 95 -7.96 1.41 -27.24
C ALA A 95 -6.56 1.84 -26.81
N ASP A 96 -6.17 3.08 -27.11
CA ASP A 96 -4.87 3.65 -26.70
C ASP A 96 -4.84 3.92 -25.20
N ASP A 97 -5.95 4.34 -24.58
CA ASP A 97 -6.07 4.49 -23.12
C ASP A 97 -5.88 3.15 -22.40
N VAL A 98 -6.53 2.10 -22.90
CA VAL A 98 -6.38 0.74 -22.36
C VAL A 98 -4.95 0.25 -22.52
N ALA A 99 -4.33 0.50 -23.65
CA ALA A 99 -2.94 0.13 -23.91
C ALA A 99 -1.97 0.89 -23.00
N ASP A 100 -2.17 2.20 -22.78
CA ASP A 100 -1.35 3.01 -21.87
C ASP A 100 -1.49 2.51 -20.42
N PHE A 101 -2.70 2.23 -19.95
CA PHE A 101 -2.91 1.62 -18.63
C PHE A 101 -2.19 0.28 -18.50
N ALA A 102 -2.39 -0.61 -19.48
CA ALA A 102 -1.77 -1.94 -19.49
C ALA A 102 -0.23 -1.86 -19.52
N GLN A 103 0.35 -0.88 -20.22
CA GLN A 103 1.79 -0.70 -20.31
C GLN A 103 2.43 -0.46 -18.94
N GLY A 104 1.79 0.30 -18.06
CA GLY A 104 2.31 0.56 -16.71
C GLY A 104 2.34 -0.70 -15.85
N ALA A 105 1.23 -1.45 -15.83
CA ALA A 105 1.17 -2.72 -15.13
C ALA A 105 2.17 -3.75 -15.72
N ALA A 106 2.27 -3.84 -17.04
CA ALA A 106 3.17 -4.76 -17.73
C ALA A 106 4.65 -4.45 -17.45
N ALA A 107 5.03 -3.18 -17.39
CA ALA A 107 6.40 -2.78 -17.05
C ALA A 107 6.80 -3.23 -15.64
N LEU A 108 5.93 -3.04 -14.65
CA LEU A 108 6.16 -3.53 -13.29
C LEU A 108 6.16 -5.06 -13.23
N ALA A 109 5.18 -5.71 -13.85
CA ALA A 109 5.05 -7.16 -13.92
C ALA A 109 6.31 -7.81 -14.50
N ALA A 110 6.84 -7.26 -15.59
CA ALA A 110 8.08 -7.74 -16.22
C ALA A 110 9.31 -7.56 -15.32
N ALA A 111 9.40 -6.42 -14.59
CA ALA A 111 10.52 -6.13 -13.71
C ALA A 111 10.64 -7.12 -12.54
N ILE A 112 9.51 -7.67 -12.07
CA ILE A 112 9.46 -8.59 -10.94
C ILE A 112 9.16 -10.04 -11.31
N GLY A 113 8.93 -10.34 -12.59
CA GLY A 113 8.61 -11.69 -13.08
C GLY A 113 7.20 -12.19 -12.67
N CYS A 114 6.22 -11.29 -12.48
CA CYS A 114 4.85 -11.61 -12.10
C CYS A 114 3.92 -11.55 -13.32
N PRO A 115 3.61 -12.66 -14.01
CA PRO A 115 2.84 -12.64 -15.26
C PRO A 115 1.36 -12.34 -15.04
N LEU A 116 0.74 -11.69 -16.03
CA LEU A 116 -0.72 -11.64 -16.17
C LEU A 116 -1.22 -13.02 -16.60
N LEU A 117 -2.03 -13.66 -15.77
CA LEU A 117 -2.56 -15.02 -16.02
C LEU A 117 -3.88 -15.01 -16.79
N GLY A 118 -4.60 -13.89 -16.78
CA GLY A 118 -5.87 -13.75 -17.46
C GLY A 118 -6.63 -12.51 -16.98
N GLY A 119 -7.90 -12.40 -17.38
CA GLY A 119 -8.73 -11.29 -16.95
C GLY A 119 -10.07 -11.24 -17.67
N ASP A 120 -10.83 -10.21 -17.34
CA ASP A 120 -12.13 -9.94 -17.95
C ASP A 120 -12.28 -8.47 -18.32
N LEU A 121 -13.09 -8.21 -19.34
CA LEU A 121 -13.41 -6.85 -19.83
C LEU A 121 -14.92 -6.66 -19.82
N SER A 122 -15.37 -5.57 -19.23
CA SER A 122 -16.77 -5.17 -19.23
C SER A 122 -16.90 -3.67 -19.56
N SER A 123 -18.08 -3.25 -19.94
CA SER A 123 -18.42 -1.82 -20.07
C SER A 123 -19.09 -1.32 -18.79
N THR A 124 -18.94 -0.02 -18.51
CA THR A 124 -19.64 0.66 -17.42
C THR A 124 -20.16 2.01 -17.87
N THR A 125 -21.24 2.50 -17.26
CA THR A 125 -21.70 3.89 -17.40
C THR A 125 -21.08 4.83 -16.35
N GLY A 126 -20.29 4.26 -15.45
CA GLY A 126 -19.56 4.97 -14.41
C GLY A 126 -18.08 5.20 -14.77
N PRO A 127 -17.19 5.38 -13.78
CA PRO A 127 -15.78 5.61 -13.99
C PRO A 127 -15.06 4.36 -14.55
N PHE A 128 -13.81 4.54 -14.98
CA PHE A 128 -12.88 3.43 -15.23
C PHE A 128 -12.59 2.73 -13.89
N VAL A 129 -12.76 1.40 -13.89
CA VAL A 129 -12.49 0.56 -12.72
C VAL A 129 -11.54 -0.56 -13.13
N CYS A 130 -10.52 -0.80 -12.32
CA CYS A 130 -9.68 -1.99 -12.42
C CYS A 130 -9.67 -2.70 -11.08
N SER A 131 -10.02 -3.99 -11.07
CA SER A 131 -9.79 -4.87 -9.94
C SER A 131 -8.69 -5.86 -10.30
N ILE A 132 -7.69 -5.99 -9.43
CA ILE A 132 -6.60 -6.97 -9.57
C ILE A 132 -6.72 -7.97 -8.43
N THR A 133 -6.55 -9.25 -8.77
CA THR A 133 -6.35 -10.32 -7.79
C THR A 133 -4.98 -10.93 -8.05
N ALA A 134 -4.08 -10.83 -7.08
CA ALA A 134 -2.73 -11.36 -7.18
C ALA A 134 -2.54 -12.59 -6.28
N VAL A 135 -1.71 -13.51 -6.76
CA VAL A 135 -1.34 -14.75 -6.06
C VAL A 135 0.15 -14.71 -5.78
N GLY A 136 0.51 -15.03 -4.55
CA GLY A 136 1.89 -15.15 -4.11
C GLY A 136 2.17 -16.46 -3.38
N ARG A 137 3.44 -16.79 -3.19
CA ARG A 137 3.88 -17.98 -2.50
C ARG A 137 4.93 -17.66 -1.46
N THR A 138 4.70 -18.09 -0.22
CA THR A 138 5.66 -18.02 0.87
C THR A 138 6.42 -19.32 1.01
N PRO A 139 7.75 -19.31 0.96
CA PRO A 139 8.54 -20.55 1.11
C PRO A 139 8.43 -21.18 2.50
N GLY A 140 8.17 -20.34 3.51
CA GLY A 140 8.09 -20.71 4.92
C GLY A 140 6.77 -20.30 5.57
N SER A 141 6.85 -19.81 6.81
CA SER A 141 5.72 -19.23 7.51
C SER A 141 5.52 -17.78 7.08
N ALA A 142 4.29 -17.43 6.72
CA ALA A 142 3.95 -16.05 6.37
C ALA A 142 4.16 -15.11 7.56
N VAL A 143 4.65 -13.91 7.29
CA VAL A 143 4.62 -12.81 8.24
C VAL A 143 3.18 -12.26 8.27
N THR A 144 2.70 -11.93 9.45
CA THR A 144 1.35 -11.38 9.63
C THR A 144 1.41 -10.12 10.47
N ARG A 145 0.28 -9.46 10.68
CA ARG A 145 0.19 -8.30 11.59
C ARG A 145 0.28 -8.70 13.07
N ARG A 146 0.33 -10.00 13.39
CA ARG A 146 0.39 -10.52 14.77
C ARG A 146 1.80 -10.94 15.13
N GLY A 147 2.11 -10.87 16.42
CA GLY A 147 3.35 -11.40 16.97
C GLY A 147 4.32 -10.35 17.49
N ALA A 148 4.03 -9.06 17.31
CA ALA A 148 4.82 -7.99 17.91
C ALA A 148 4.81 -8.07 19.43
N ARG A 149 5.96 -7.81 20.08
CA ARG A 149 6.15 -7.84 21.54
C ARG A 149 6.87 -6.60 22.00
N ALA A 150 6.52 -6.11 23.20
CA ALA A 150 7.20 -4.98 23.80
C ALA A 150 8.72 -5.22 23.90
N GLY A 151 9.49 -4.17 23.64
CA GLY A 151 10.95 -4.21 23.56
C GLY A 151 11.50 -4.28 22.15
N GLN A 152 10.78 -4.89 21.20
CA GLN A 152 11.22 -5.04 19.81
C GLN A 152 11.38 -3.67 19.12
N HIS A 153 12.28 -3.60 18.14
CA HIS A 153 12.44 -2.42 17.30
C HIS A 153 11.42 -2.38 16.17
N LEU A 154 11.04 -1.16 15.79
CA LEU A 154 10.19 -0.86 14.63
C LEU A 154 11.04 -0.32 13.49
N TRP A 155 10.79 -0.85 12.30
CA TRP A 155 11.50 -0.52 11.08
C TRP A 155 10.53 -0.19 9.95
N LEU A 156 10.97 0.69 9.06
CA LEU A 156 10.38 0.86 7.73
C LEU A 156 11.39 0.42 6.67
N THR A 157 10.94 -0.25 5.64
CA THR A 157 11.80 -0.70 4.53
C THR A 157 12.33 0.46 3.69
N ARG A 158 11.75 1.66 3.82
CA ARG A 158 12.19 2.91 3.19
C ARG A 158 11.62 4.12 3.91
N LYS A 159 12.07 5.31 3.51
CA LYS A 159 11.45 6.57 3.94
C LYS A 159 10.04 6.72 3.36
N VAL A 160 9.16 7.42 4.07
CA VAL A 160 7.74 7.61 3.77
C VAL A 160 7.36 9.08 3.65
N GLY A 161 6.15 9.37 3.14
CA GLY A 161 5.60 10.70 2.94
C GLY A 161 5.88 11.29 1.55
N ALA A 162 6.76 10.65 0.76
CA ALA A 162 7.09 11.14 -0.58
C ALA A 162 5.91 11.04 -1.55
N SER A 163 5.06 10.02 -1.44
CA SER A 163 3.86 9.86 -2.26
C SER A 163 2.89 11.02 -2.06
N ALA A 164 2.58 11.39 -0.81
CA ALA A 164 1.71 12.52 -0.50
C ALA A 164 2.28 13.86 -1.01
N ALA A 165 3.60 14.09 -0.87
CA ALA A 165 4.25 15.25 -1.44
C ALA A 165 4.12 15.30 -2.97
N GLY A 166 4.25 14.17 -3.64
CA GLY A 166 4.07 14.02 -5.08
C GLY A 166 2.65 14.29 -5.54
N LEU A 167 1.66 13.72 -4.85
CA LEU A 167 0.24 13.96 -5.14
C LEU A 167 -0.13 15.44 -5.00
N ARG A 168 0.39 16.11 -3.99
CA ARG A 168 0.19 17.55 -3.79
C ARG A 168 0.73 18.37 -4.97
N LEU A 169 1.89 17.99 -5.52
CA LEU A 169 2.45 18.64 -6.72
C LEU A 169 1.59 18.38 -7.97
N LEU A 170 1.12 17.14 -8.16
CA LEU A 170 0.24 16.77 -9.27
C LEU A 170 -1.08 17.53 -9.23
N ARG A 171 -1.72 17.64 -8.06
CA ARG A 171 -2.96 18.40 -7.87
C ARG A 171 -2.79 19.91 -8.05
N GLY A 172 -1.58 20.42 -7.79
CA GLY A 172 -1.24 21.84 -8.01
C GLY A 172 -0.88 22.18 -9.46
N ARG A 173 -0.83 21.19 -10.37
CA ARG A 173 -0.56 21.43 -11.79
C ARG A 173 -1.81 21.99 -12.49
N ASP A 174 -1.63 23.05 -13.28
CA ASP A 174 -2.64 23.51 -14.22
C ASP A 174 -2.51 22.70 -15.52
N ASP A 175 -3.35 21.68 -15.69
CA ASP A 175 -3.34 20.77 -16.83
C ASP A 175 -3.80 21.42 -18.13
N ALA A 176 -4.63 22.48 -18.06
CA ALA A 176 -5.05 23.25 -19.22
C ALA A 176 -3.90 24.10 -19.82
N VAL A 177 -2.89 24.44 -19.00
CA VAL A 177 -1.78 25.29 -19.41
C VAL A 177 -0.52 24.50 -19.76
N THR A 178 -0.23 23.43 -19.02
CA THR A 178 1.04 22.71 -19.17
C THR A 178 0.79 21.21 -19.31
N PRO A 179 1.08 20.59 -20.49
CA PRO A 179 1.03 19.16 -20.68
C PRO A 179 1.93 18.44 -19.67
N PHE A 180 1.57 17.19 -19.31
CA PHE A 180 2.22 16.41 -18.26
C PHE A 180 3.74 16.25 -18.44
N GLU A 181 4.18 15.81 -19.62
CA GLU A 181 5.61 15.51 -19.83
C GLU A 181 6.52 16.74 -19.82
N PRO A 182 6.19 17.89 -20.46
CA PRO A 182 6.93 19.13 -20.28
C PRO A 182 6.98 19.61 -18.83
N TRP A 183 5.85 19.54 -18.11
CA TRP A 183 5.79 19.89 -16.71
C TRP A 183 6.70 19.02 -15.85
N ARG A 184 6.62 17.68 -16.01
CA ARG A 184 7.44 16.72 -15.27
C ARG A 184 8.94 16.95 -15.45
N ARG A 185 9.36 17.29 -16.68
CA ARG A 185 10.78 17.59 -17.00
C ARG A 185 11.27 18.90 -16.37
N ALA A 186 10.39 19.84 -16.10
CA ALA A 186 10.73 21.12 -15.50
C ALA A 186 10.85 21.07 -13.97
N LEU A 187 10.44 19.98 -13.34
CA LEU A 187 10.51 19.80 -11.89
C LEU A 187 11.96 19.75 -11.39
N THR A 188 12.20 20.25 -10.19
CA THR A 188 13.46 20.06 -9.48
C THR A 188 13.69 18.57 -9.14
N PRO A 189 14.94 18.15 -8.87
CA PRO A 189 15.20 16.74 -8.48
C PRO A 189 14.38 16.25 -7.30
N ALA A 190 14.16 17.10 -6.27
CA ALA A 190 13.30 16.80 -5.13
C ALA A 190 11.84 16.55 -5.54
N GLN A 191 11.29 17.44 -6.37
CA GLN A 191 9.93 17.32 -6.88
C GLN A 191 9.76 16.11 -7.81
N GLN A 192 10.77 15.81 -8.65
CA GLN A 192 10.78 14.60 -9.49
C GLN A 192 10.75 13.34 -8.63
N ARG A 193 11.52 13.31 -7.53
CA ARG A 193 11.52 12.22 -6.56
C ARG A 193 10.14 12.02 -5.94
N ALA A 194 9.50 13.10 -5.47
CA ALA A 194 8.16 13.07 -4.90
C ALA A 194 7.11 12.55 -5.91
N VAL A 195 7.07 13.15 -7.11
CA VAL A 195 6.14 12.74 -8.17
C VAL A 195 6.37 11.29 -8.58
N ARG A 196 7.62 10.85 -8.68
CA ARG A 196 7.94 9.46 -8.98
C ARG A 196 7.47 8.52 -7.88
N ALA A 197 7.66 8.86 -6.60
CA ALA A 197 7.20 8.05 -5.47
C ALA A 197 5.69 7.79 -5.51
N HIS A 198 4.91 8.78 -5.95
CA HIS A 198 3.47 8.63 -6.12
C HIS A 198 3.08 7.83 -7.37
N LEU A 199 3.70 8.12 -8.52
CA LEU A 199 3.31 7.56 -9.81
C LEU A 199 3.87 6.17 -10.09
N GLU A 200 5.07 5.90 -9.60
CA GLU A 200 5.84 4.68 -9.85
C GLU A 200 6.33 4.07 -8.53
N PRO A 201 5.41 3.80 -7.56
CA PRO A 201 5.82 3.20 -6.30
C PRO A 201 6.44 1.82 -6.54
N SER A 202 7.52 1.52 -5.81
CA SER A 202 8.10 0.18 -5.82
C SER A 202 7.52 -0.62 -4.66
N PRO A 203 6.79 -1.70 -4.87
CA PRO A 203 6.33 -2.56 -3.78
C PRO A 203 7.47 -3.39 -3.17
N PHE A 204 8.56 -3.57 -3.92
CA PHE A 204 9.70 -4.38 -3.47
C PHE A 204 10.45 -3.73 -2.30
N HIS A 205 10.64 -4.48 -1.22
CA HIS A 205 11.20 -3.99 0.04
C HIS A 205 12.73 -4.04 0.14
N GLY A 206 13.42 -4.71 -0.77
CA GLY A 206 14.88 -4.78 -0.80
C GLY A 206 15.52 -5.79 0.15
N LEU A 207 14.72 -6.54 0.92
CA LEU A 207 15.18 -7.64 1.77
C LEU A 207 15.12 -8.95 0.96
N GLU A 208 16.05 -9.86 1.17
CA GLU A 208 16.04 -11.19 0.55
C GLU A 208 14.89 -12.03 1.11
N SER A 209 14.65 -11.96 2.43
CA SER A 209 13.49 -12.52 3.11
C SER A 209 13.05 -11.54 4.22
N LEU A 210 11.79 -11.19 4.22
CA LEU A 210 11.22 -10.39 5.30
C LEU A 210 11.13 -11.21 6.60
N ALA A 211 10.80 -12.50 6.51
CA ALA A 211 10.64 -13.39 7.65
C ALA A 211 11.93 -13.57 8.47
N ASP A 212 13.10 -13.34 7.89
CA ASP A 212 14.38 -13.36 8.61
C ASP A 212 14.55 -12.15 9.55
N HIS A 213 13.78 -11.09 9.34
CA HIS A 213 13.88 -9.83 10.06
C HIS A 213 12.62 -9.44 10.81
N ALA A 214 11.45 -9.97 10.43
CA ALA A 214 10.15 -9.54 10.91
C ALA A 214 9.41 -10.65 11.65
N VAL A 215 8.81 -10.31 12.80
CA VAL A 215 7.85 -11.15 13.51
C VAL A 215 6.42 -10.69 13.29
N ALA A 216 6.23 -9.42 12.95
CA ALA A 216 4.96 -8.85 12.50
C ALA A 216 5.21 -7.72 11.50
N CYS A 217 4.34 -7.61 10.50
CA CYS A 217 4.47 -6.66 9.41
C CYS A 217 3.10 -6.19 8.92
N ILE A 218 3.07 -5.00 8.35
CA ILE A 218 1.98 -4.41 7.58
C ILE A 218 2.59 -3.48 6.52
N ASP A 219 1.97 -3.36 5.38
CA ASP A 219 2.34 -2.32 4.42
C ASP A 219 1.76 -0.95 4.81
N VAL A 220 2.34 0.12 4.29
CA VAL A 220 1.89 1.50 4.54
C VAL A 220 1.13 2.00 3.33
N SER A 221 -0.19 1.77 3.36
CA SER A 221 -1.14 2.12 2.29
C SER A 221 -1.98 3.35 2.63
N ASP A 222 -2.57 3.41 3.83
CA ASP A 222 -3.48 4.47 4.26
C ASP A 222 -2.79 5.60 5.04
N GLY A 223 -1.51 5.47 5.26
CA GLY A 223 -0.68 6.34 6.07
C GLY A 223 -0.16 5.64 7.31
N LEU A 224 1.09 5.93 7.64
CA LEU A 224 1.82 5.23 8.71
C LEU A 224 1.05 5.21 10.04
N ALA A 225 0.32 6.27 10.38
CA ALA A 225 -0.45 6.32 11.63
C ALA A 225 -1.56 5.26 11.64
N ARG A 226 -2.40 5.20 10.60
CA ARG A 226 -3.50 4.22 10.50
C ARG A 226 -2.98 2.79 10.45
N ASP A 227 -1.97 2.53 9.65
CA ASP A 227 -1.42 1.18 9.50
C ASP A 227 -0.68 0.73 10.76
N ALA A 228 0.00 1.63 11.45
CA ALA A 228 0.55 1.36 12.78
C ALA A 228 -0.56 1.03 13.80
N TRP A 229 -1.71 1.72 13.77
CA TRP A 229 -2.85 1.38 14.62
C TRP A 229 -3.40 -0.03 14.32
N ARG A 230 -3.47 -0.43 13.06
CA ARG A 230 -3.88 -1.80 12.66
C ARG A 230 -2.91 -2.85 13.21
N LEU A 231 -1.59 -2.62 13.06
CA LEU A 231 -0.57 -3.53 13.58
C LEU A 231 -0.62 -3.60 15.12
N SER A 232 -0.76 -2.45 15.80
CA SER A 232 -0.91 -2.35 17.26
C SER A 232 -2.10 -3.17 17.76
N ARG A 233 -3.27 -3.04 17.13
CA ARG A 233 -4.48 -3.79 17.50
C ARG A 233 -4.32 -5.29 17.27
N SER A 234 -3.79 -5.69 16.11
CA SER A 234 -3.60 -7.11 15.76
C SER A 234 -2.63 -7.80 16.72
N SER A 235 -1.58 -7.11 17.14
CA SER A 235 -0.57 -7.63 18.08
C SER A 235 -0.88 -7.31 19.54
N LYS A 236 -1.87 -6.47 19.84
CA LYS A 236 -2.27 -6.04 21.21
C LYS A 236 -1.15 -5.36 21.98
N VAL A 237 -0.35 -4.56 21.33
CA VAL A 237 0.80 -3.82 21.87
C VAL A 237 0.74 -2.35 21.47
N GLY A 238 1.59 -1.52 22.04
CA GLY A 238 1.79 -0.14 21.58
C GLY A 238 2.96 -0.04 20.59
N LEU A 239 2.91 0.95 19.71
CA LEU A 239 3.98 1.30 18.80
C LEU A 239 4.42 2.73 19.07
N ASP A 240 5.67 2.92 19.49
CA ASP A 240 6.26 4.25 19.71
C ASP A 240 7.10 4.65 18.48
N LEU A 241 6.63 5.65 17.77
CA LEU A 241 7.23 6.20 16.55
C LEU A 241 8.15 7.41 16.81
N SER A 242 8.79 7.47 17.98
CA SER A 242 9.60 8.64 18.38
C SER A 242 10.83 8.90 17.49
N ALA A 243 11.29 7.89 16.73
CA ALA A 243 12.38 8.04 15.74
C ALA A 243 11.90 8.28 14.30
N LEU A 244 10.62 8.57 14.08
CA LEU A 244 10.04 8.79 12.75
C LEU A 244 10.76 9.85 11.92
N ALA A 245 11.36 10.85 12.54
CA ALA A 245 12.02 11.96 11.82
C ALA A 245 13.05 11.48 10.79
N ASP A 246 13.78 10.40 11.09
CA ASP A 246 14.80 9.83 10.21
C ASP A 246 14.19 9.10 8.98
N ALA A 247 12.92 8.70 9.09
CA ALA A 247 12.18 7.99 8.06
C ALA A 247 11.29 8.89 7.20
N VAL A 248 11.23 10.19 7.47
CA VAL A 248 10.53 11.14 6.58
C VAL A 248 11.39 11.40 5.35
N ASP A 249 10.82 11.30 4.16
CA ASP A 249 11.55 11.58 2.90
C ASP A 249 11.65 13.09 2.64
N THR A 250 12.44 13.78 3.48
CA THR A 250 12.69 15.22 3.35
C THR A 250 13.39 15.59 2.04
N ASP A 251 14.13 14.65 1.43
CA ASP A 251 14.77 14.84 0.12
C ASP A 251 13.75 14.95 -1.01
N ALA A 252 12.54 14.41 -0.80
CA ALA A 252 11.37 14.59 -1.67
C ALA A 252 10.48 15.77 -1.26
N GLY A 253 10.85 16.50 -0.22
CA GLY A 253 10.04 17.59 0.34
C GLY A 253 8.83 17.13 1.15
N ALA A 254 8.87 15.89 1.66
CA ALA A 254 7.83 15.37 2.55
C ALA A 254 7.98 15.96 3.96
N THR A 255 6.84 16.09 4.64
CA THR A 255 6.73 16.52 6.02
C THR A 255 6.40 15.33 6.94
N VAL A 256 6.47 15.52 8.25
CA VAL A 256 6.00 14.52 9.22
C VAL A 256 4.51 14.23 9.06
N GLU A 257 3.71 15.24 8.70
CA GLU A 257 2.28 15.09 8.41
C GLU A 257 2.04 14.21 7.17
N ASP A 258 2.81 14.43 6.09
CA ASP A 258 2.78 13.58 4.90
C ASP A 258 3.12 12.12 5.25
N ALA A 259 4.15 11.90 6.08
CA ALA A 259 4.58 10.56 6.49
C ALA A 259 3.54 9.84 7.36
N LEU A 260 2.93 10.56 8.31
CA LEU A 260 1.94 9.97 9.22
C LEU A 260 0.61 9.67 8.55
N PHE A 261 0.12 10.57 7.69
CA PHE A 261 -1.28 10.56 7.26
C PHE A 261 -1.48 10.55 5.73
N GLY A 262 -0.39 10.63 4.94
CA GLY A 262 -0.48 10.78 3.50
C GLY A 262 -0.83 9.50 2.73
N GLY A 263 -0.32 8.37 3.17
CA GLY A 263 -0.54 7.07 2.52
C GLY A 263 0.17 6.87 1.19
N GLU A 264 -0.10 5.70 0.59
CA GLU A 264 0.39 5.26 -0.73
C GLU A 264 1.92 5.24 -0.87
N ASP A 265 2.65 5.05 0.25
CA ASP A 265 4.10 4.92 0.24
C ASP A 265 4.56 3.48 -0.06
N TRP A 266 3.68 2.50 0.18
CA TRP A 266 3.91 1.06 -0.05
C TRP A 266 5.23 0.57 0.56
N ALA A 267 5.65 1.21 1.64
CA ALA A 267 6.72 0.76 2.51
C ALA A 267 6.17 -0.31 3.46
N LEU A 268 7.02 -1.21 3.95
CA LEU A 268 6.61 -2.15 4.99
C LEU A 268 7.01 -1.61 6.36
N LEU A 269 6.03 -1.54 7.28
CA LEU A 269 6.26 -1.31 8.70
C LEU A 269 6.32 -2.68 9.38
N PHE A 270 7.44 -3.01 9.99
CA PHE A 270 7.62 -4.27 10.67
C PHE A 270 8.34 -4.15 12.00
N CYS A 271 8.20 -5.14 12.84
CA CYS A 271 8.98 -5.29 14.05
C CYS A 271 9.75 -6.60 14.04
N GLY A 272 10.99 -6.51 14.48
CA GLY A 272 11.91 -7.62 14.53
C GLY A 272 12.36 -7.97 15.93
N PRO A 273 12.90 -9.18 16.15
CA PRO A 273 13.43 -9.60 17.44
C PRO A 273 14.64 -8.78 17.86
N ASP A 274 14.79 -8.59 19.17
CA ASP A 274 15.97 -7.92 19.73
C ASP A 274 17.25 -8.72 19.44
N GLY A 275 18.35 -7.96 19.26
CA GLY A 275 19.70 -8.55 19.12
C GLY A 275 20.07 -8.97 17.70
N LEU A 276 19.19 -8.81 16.72
CA LEU A 276 19.57 -8.94 15.30
C LEU A 276 20.25 -7.65 14.83
N PRO A 277 21.17 -7.75 13.84
CA PRO A 277 21.68 -6.58 13.13
C PRO A 277 20.53 -5.77 12.50
N ASP A 278 20.75 -4.47 12.36
CA ASP A 278 19.81 -3.60 11.64
C ASP A 278 19.56 -4.15 10.23
N PRO A 279 18.31 -4.32 9.81
CA PRO A 279 18.00 -4.83 8.48
C PRO A 279 18.55 -3.92 7.39
N PRO A 280 19.22 -4.46 6.36
CA PRO A 280 19.90 -3.64 5.35
C PRO A 280 18.91 -2.75 4.60
N GLY A 281 19.25 -1.46 4.47
CA GLY A 281 18.44 -0.48 3.74
C GLY A 281 17.18 -0.01 4.47
N CYS A 282 16.86 -0.57 5.64
CA CYS A 282 15.71 -0.18 6.44
C CYS A 282 16.02 1.00 7.36
N VAL A 283 14.98 1.72 7.77
CA VAL A 283 15.06 2.86 8.66
C VAL A 283 14.35 2.53 9.96
N ARG A 284 15.05 2.68 11.10
CA ARG A 284 14.42 2.48 12.40
C ARG A 284 13.55 3.68 12.75
N VAL A 285 12.26 3.40 13.07
CA VAL A 285 11.27 4.44 13.38
C VAL A 285 10.84 4.46 14.84
N GLY A 286 11.24 3.43 15.60
CA GLY A 286 10.87 3.39 17.00
C GLY A 286 10.98 2.02 17.64
N ARG A 287 10.04 1.73 18.54
CA ARG A 287 9.96 0.46 19.27
C ARG A 287 8.54 0.05 19.60
N VAL A 288 8.36 -1.23 19.88
CA VAL A 288 7.12 -1.77 20.44
C VAL A 288 7.12 -1.54 21.96
N VAL A 289 5.99 -1.07 22.50
CA VAL A 289 5.78 -0.77 23.92
C VAL A 289 4.60 -1.55 24.49
N GLU A 290 4.51 -1.65 25.84
CA GLU A 290 3.45 -2.45 26.49
C GLU A 290 2.07 -1.82 26.35
N VAL A 291 1.98 -0.48 26.47
CA VAL A 291 0.70 0.24 26.47
C VAL A 291 0.15 0.28 25.04
N PRO A 292 -0.99 -0.40 24.73
CA PRO A 292 -1.57 -0.41 23.39
C PRO A 292 -1.84 0.98 22.84
N GLY A 293 -1.65 1.16 21.55
CA GLY A 293 -1.83 2.45 20.87
C GLY A 293 -0.65 2.81 19.98
N VAL A 294 -0.74 3.96 19.34
CA VAL A 294 0.37 4.54 18.57
C VAL A 294 0.82 5.81 19.29
N TRP A 295 2.10 5.89 19.57
CA TRP A 295 2.70 6.94 20.40
C TRP A 295 3.83 7.64 19.66
N ARG A 296 4.05 8.91 19.95
CA ARG A 296 5.22 9.65 19.50
C ARG A 296 5.62 10.68 20.55
N HIS A 297 6.85 10.58 21.07
CA HIS A 297 7.36 11.43 22.16
C HIS A 297 6.45 11.47 23.40
N GLY A 298 5.79 10.34 23.71
CA GLY A 298 4.87 10.21 24.84
C GLY A 298 3.44 10.70 24.58
N GLU A 299 3.16 11.26 23.44
CA GLU A 299 1.82 11.69 23.03
C GLU A 299 1.16 10.65 22.12
N ALA A 300 -0.16 10.49 22.23
CA ALA A 300 -0.91 9.59 21.37
C ALA A 300 -1.01 10.17 19.95
N VAL A 301 -0.69 9.34 18.95
CA VAL A 301 -0.92 9.66 17.55
C VAL A 301 -2.35 9.30 17.19
N ALA A 302 -3.07 10.20 16.54
CA ALA A 302 -4.44 9.96 16.11
C ALA A 302 -4.52 8.78 15.12
N ASP A 303 -5.56 7.94 15.28
CA ASP A 303 -5.93 6.91 14.28
C ASP A 303 -6.59 7.61 13.09
N ARG A 304 -5.75 8.17 12.22
CA ARG A 304 -6.15 8.95 11.05
C ARG A 304 -5.29 8.53 9.86
N GLY A 305 -5.90 8.51 8.70
CA GLY A 305 -5.31 8.18 7.42
C GLY A 305 -6.39 8.25 6.34
N TYR A 306 -6.13 7.69 5.18
CA TYR A 306 -7.13 7.61 4.13
C TYR A 306 -8.32 6.73 4.54
N GLU A 307 -9.53 7.13 4.15
CA GLU A 307 -10.77 6.38 4.40
C GLU A 307 -11.77 6.63 3.27
N HIS A 308 -12.18 5.57 2.58
CA HIS A 308 -13.05 5.65 1.40
C HIS A 308 -14.42 6.30 1.65
N PHE A 309 -15.00 6.14 2.83
CA PHE A 309 -16.39 6.57 3.10
C PHE A 309 -16.46 7.72 4.12
N SER A 310 -15.34 8.39 4.38
CA SER A 310 -15.34 9.63 5.13
C SER A 310 -15.99 10.74 4.30
N ALA A 311 -16.75 11.64 4.95
CA ALA A 311 -17.16 12.87 4.30
C ALA A 311 -15.91 13.64 3.88
N GLN A 312 -15.68 13.79 2.58
CA GLN A 312 -14.65 14.69 2.08
C GLN A 312 -15.09 16.11 2.45
N GLU A 313 -14.35 16.76 3.36
CA GLU A 313 -14.50 18.18 3.65
C GLU A 313 -14.00 19.04 2.46
#